data_b56a724e50f5ccd4f0f18e39fe145cfc
#
_entry.id   b56a724e50f5ccd4f0f18e39fe145cfc
#
_cell.length_a   1.000
_cell.length_b   1.000
_cell.length_c   1.000
_cell.angle_alpha   90.00
_cell.angle_beta   90.00
_cell.angle_gamma   90.00
#
_symmetry.space_group_name_H-M   'P 1'
#
loop_
_entity.id
_entity.type
_entity.pdbx_description
1 polymer ?
#
loop_
_entity_poly.entity_id
_entity_poly.type
_entity_poly.pdbx_seq_one_letter_code
_entity_poly.pdbx_strand_id
1 'polypeptide(L)'
;YSVNYLIQGPSGGTRIYEAQAKANKLLSIATTRKDCIACISPYREGVVGVTDTDKQTANIIQFYDSLQSTSYGVFDSGYKYTFDRFNNTFRYIPLNGDVAGLMARTSINSFPWFSPAGATRGTINNAVKLAYNPSQGQRDQLYPKRINPVIFSPGAGISLFGDKTAQKVPSAFDRINVRRLFLTIESVIERASRSQLFEFNDDLTRTNFVNIVEPYLRDVQAKR
;
A
#
# COMPACT_ATOMS: atom_id res chain seq x y z
N TYR A 1 -19.89 4.59 -4.31
CA TYR A 1 -18.73 5.41 -3.89
C TYR A 1 -17.45 4.76 -4.41
N SER A 2 -16.57 5.58 -5.03
CA SER A 2 -15.23 5.15 -5.42
C SER A 2 -14.34 5.13 -4.17
N VAL A 3 -13.78 3.98 -3.83
CA VAL A 3 -12.88 3.79 -2.69
C VAL A 3 -11.54 3.33 -3.23
N ASN A 4 -10.48 4.13 -3.03
CA ASN A 4 -9.14 3.80 -3.53
C ASN A 4 -8.30 3.02 -2.50
N TYR A 5 -8.49 3.28 -1.20
CA TYR A 5 -7.69 2.69 -0.14
C TYR A 5 -8.55 2.20 1.02
N LEU A 6 -8.25 1.01 1.52
CA LEU A 6 -8.76 0.47 2.77
C LEU A 6 -7.63 0.52 3.81
N ILE A 7 -7.86 1.22 4.90
CA ILE A 7 -6.86 1.41 5.97
C ILE A 7 -7.27 0.53 7.15
N GLN A 8 -6.36 -0.33 7.59
CA GLN A 8 -6.60 -1.22 8.74
C GLN A 8 -6.83 -0.44 10.04
N GLY A 9 -6.17 0.71 10.21
CA GLY A 9 -6.09 1.41 11.48
C GLY A 9 -5.25 0.64 12.53
N PRO A 10 -5.39 0.95 13.81
CA PRO A 10 -4.63 0.29 14.87
C PRO A 10 -5.02 -1.19 15.03
N SER A 11 -4.02 -2.02 15.34
CA SER A 11 -4.18 -3.45 15.62
C SER A 11 -3.42 -3.81 16.88
N GLY A 12 -3.91 -3.34 18.02
CA GLY A 12 -3.34 -3.58 19.34
C GLY A 12 -4.42 -3.78 20.39
N GLY A 13 -4.04 -4.21 21.58
CA GLY A 13 -4.95 -4.49 22.70
C GLY A 13 -5.75 -5.77 22.55
N THR A 14 -5.47 -6.57 21.54
CA THR A 14 -6.12 -7.84 21.21
C THR A 14 -5.05 -8.92 21.01
N ARG A 15 -5.47 -10.14 20.76
CA ARG A 15 -4.53 -11.22 20.44
C ARG A 15 -4.09 -11.14 18.97
N ILE A 16 -2.88 -11.61 18.68
CA ILE A 16 -2.30 -11.56 17.34
C ILE A 16 -3.22 -12.13 16.25
N TYR A 17 -3.93 -13.22 16.56
CA TYR A 17 -4.83 -13.86 15.59
C TYR A 17 -6.08 -13.02 15.27
N GLU A 18 -6.56 -12.18 16.20
CA GLU A 18 -7.66 -11.26 15.95
C GLU A 18 -7.21 -10.12 15.02
N ALA A 19 -6.00 -9.62 15.23
CA ALA A 19 -5.38 -8.65 14.34
C ALA A 19 -5.16 -9.23 12.94
N GLN A 20 -4.72 -10.50 12.84
CA GLN A 20 -4.59 -11.23 11.58
C GLN A 20 -5.94 -11.47 10.89
N ALA A 21 -6.99 -11.82 11.65
CA ALA A 21 -8.34 -11.98 11.12
C ALA A 21 -8.88 -10.66 10.53
N LYS A 22 -8.69 -9.54 11.23
CA LYS A 22 -9.02 -8.19 10.74
C LYS A 22 -8.28 -7.87 9.44
N ALA A 23 -6.96 -8.11 9.40
CA ALA A 23 -6.15 -7.89 8.22
C ALA A 23 -6.61 -8.73 7.03
N ASN A 24 -6.82 -10.04 7.23
CA ASN A 24 -7.32 -10.95 6.20
C ASN A 24 -8.70 -10.55 5.68
N LYS A 25 -9.59 -10.04 6.55
CA LYS A 25 -10.90 -9.54 6.11
C LYS A 25 -10.77 -8.34 5.18
N LEU A 26 -9.87 -7.39 5.48
CA LEU A 26 -9.62 -6.24 4.62
C LEU A 26 -9.00 -6.65 3.28
N LEU A 27 -8.03 -7.57 3.30
CA LEU A 27 -7.42 -8.12 2.09
C LEU A 27 -8.46 -8.87 1.23
N SER A 28 -9.35 -9.64 1.84
CA SER A 28 -10.46 -10.31 1.16
C SER A 28 -11.41 -9.30 0.50
N ILE A 29 -11.79 -8.23 1.20
CA ILE A 29 -12.63 -7.17 0.64
C ILE A 29 -11.95 -6.52 -0.57
N ALA A 30 -10.68 -6.13 -0.45
CA ALA A 30 -9.93 -5.53 -1.55
C ALA A 30 -9.82 -6.47 -2.76
N THR A 31 -9.58 -7.77 -2.52
CA THR A 31 -9.48 -8.79 -3.56
C THR A 31 -10.81 -9.05 -4.26
N THR A 32 -11.92 -8.97 -3.53
CA THR A 32 -13.27 -9.15 -4.10
C THR A 32 -13.69 -7.91 -4.89
N ARG A 33 -13.44 -6.72 -4.36
CA ARG A 33 -13.78 -5.45 -5.02
C ARG A 33 -12.94 -5.17 -6.26
N LYS A 34 -11.63 -5.44 -6.21
CA LYS A 34 -10.65 -5.21 -7.28
C LYS A 34 -10.46 -3.74 -7.70
N ASP A 35 -11.03 -2.79 -6.97
CA ASP A 35 -10.96 -1.35 -7.24
C ASP A 35 -10.16 -0.56 -6.21
N CYS A 36 -9.64 -1.20 -5.17
CA CYS A 36 -8.94 -0.57 -4.06
C CYS A 36 -7.75 -1.39 -3.56
N ILE A 37 -6.89 -0.75 -2.75
CA ILE A 37 -5.73 -1.36 -2.10
C ILE A 37 -5.91 -1.31 -0.58
N ALA A 38 -5.69 -2.44 0.11
CA ALA A 38 -5.68 -2.54 1.56
C ALA A 38 -4.27 -2.27 2.11
N CYS A 39 -4.13 -1.30 3.01
CA CYS A 39 -2.89 -0.96 3.70
C CYS A 39 -2.92 -1.56 5.11
N ILE A 40 -1.94 -2.42 5.40
CA ILE A 40 -1.89 -3.24 6.62
C ILE A 40 -0.58 -2.95 7.36
N SER A 41 -0.69 -2.66 8.66
CA SER A 41 0.44 -2.59 9.60
C SER A 41 0.50 -3.83 10.48
N PRO A 42 1.69 -4.18 11.02
CA PRO A 42 1.83 -5.34 11.89
C PRO A 42 1.10 -5.15 13.22
N TYR A 43 1.01 -6.23 13.99
CA TYR A 43 0.44 -6.24 15.33
C TYR A 43 1.24 -5.34 16.29
N ARG A 44 0.55 -4.46 17.01
CA ARG A 44 1.18 -3.38 17.79
C ARG A 44 2.16 -3.90 18.83
N GLU A 45 1.74 -4.86 19.63
CA GLU A 45 2.53 -5.40 20.76
C GLU A 45 3.73 -6.23 20.28
N GLY A 46 3.76 -6.62 19.02
CA GLY A 46 4.94 -7.25 18.39
C GLY A 46 6.04 -6.25 18.02
N VAL A 47 5.72 -4.94 18.00
CA VAL A 47 6.63 -3.88 17.56
C VAL A 47 6.85 -2.82 18.62
N VAL A 48 5.76 -2.27 19.19
CA VAL A 48 5.83 -1.18 20.16
C VAL A 48 6.12 -1.74 21.57
N GLY A 49 7.18 -1.24 22.19
CA GLY A 49 7.62 -1.70 23.52
C GLY A 49 8.59 -2.88 23.52
N VAL A 50 8.86 -3.45 22.33
CA VAL A 50 9.92 -4.46 22.16
C VAL A 50 11.24 -3.75 21.91
N THR A 51 12.25 -4.02 22.73
CA THR A 51 13.58 -3.36 22.66
C THR A 51 14.55 -4.07 21.70
N ASP A 52 14.37 -5.36 21.52
CA ASP A 52 15.18 -6.20 20.65
C ASP A 52 14.65 -6.10 19.21
N THR A 53 15.47 -5.56 18.31
CA THR A 53 15.12 -5.35 16.91
C THR A 53 15.02 -6.65 16.11
N ASP A 54 15.75 -7.69 16.47
CA ASP A 54 15.64 -9.00 15.82
C ASP A 54 14.33 -9.70 16.21
N LYS A 55 13.94 -9.55 17.48
CA LYS A 55 12.63 -10.00 17.95
C LYS A 55 11.48 -9.23 17.27
N GLN A 56 11.61 -7.91 17.10
CA GLN A 56 10.65 -7.12 16.31
C GLN A 56 10.53 -7.66 14.88
N THR A 57 11.67 -7.92 14.21
CA THR A 57 11.72 -8.48 12.87
C THR A 57 10.99 -9.81 12.78
N ALA A 58 11.28 -10.74 13.72
CA ALA A 58 10.62 -12.05 13.76
C ALA A 58 9.09 -11.94 13.99
N ASN A 59 8.65 -11.06 14.90
CA ASN A 59 7.24 -10.82 15.19
C ASN A 59 6.49 -10.24 13.97
N ILE A 60 7.11 -9.32 13.24
CA ILE A 60 6.56 -8.72 12.03
C ILE A 60 6.40 -9.80 10.95
N ILE A 61 7.42 -10.61 10.72
CA ILE A 61 7.37 -11.72 9.77
C ILE A 61 6.28 -12.72 10.15
N GLN A 62 6.22 -13.13 11.41
CA GLN A 62 5.20 -14.05 11.93
C GLN A 62 3.78 -13.52 11.68
N PHE A 63 3.56 -12.23 11.89
CA PHE A 63 2.25 -11.62 11.64
C PHE A 63 1.84 -11.74 10.18
N TYR A 64 2.73 -11.41 9.23
CA TYR A 64 2.42 -11.36 7.81
C TYR A 64 2.45 -12.71 7.09
N ASP A 65 3.19 -13.69 7.60
CA ASP A 65 3.30 -15.02 6.96
C ASP A 65 1.95 -15.76 6.89
N SER A 66 1.06 -15.52 7.86
CA SER A 66 -0.29 -16.11 7.90
C SER A 66 -1.31 -15.41 7.01
N LEU A 67 -0.98 -14.22 6.48
CA LEU A 67 -1.91 -13.45 5.68
C LEU A 67 -1.98 -13.95 4.24
N GLN A 68 -3.17 -13.80 3.65
CA GLN A 68 -3.41 -14.20 2.27
C GLN A 68 -2.51 -13.45 1.28
N SER A 69 -2.21 -14.13 0.16
CA SER A 69 -1.46 -13.56 -0.95
C SER A 69 -2.40 -12.83 -1.89
N THR A 70 -2.15 -11.53 -2.10
CA THR A 70 -2.92 -10.72 -3.04
C THR A 70 -2.12 -9.51 -3.48
N SER A 71 -2.29 -9.08 -4.73
CA SER A 71 -1.71 -7.83 -5.21
C SER A 71 -2.50 -6.58 -4.80
N TYR A 72 -3.67 -6.76 -4.19
CA TYR A 72 -4.52 -5.68 -3.67
C TYR A 72 -4.22 -5.33 -2.20
N GLY A 73 -3.10 -5.79 -1.66
CA GLY A 73 -2.64 -5.48 -0.31
C GLY A 73 -1.24 -4.89 -0.31
N VAL A 74 -0.93 -4.07 0.70
CA VAL A 74 0.40 -3.49 0.95
C VAL A 74 0.70 -3.60 2.43
N PHE A 75 1.88 -4.12 2.76
CA PHE A 75 2.37 -4.36 4.12
C PHE A 75 3.49 -3.38 4.45
N ASP A 76 3.38 -2.69 5.58
CA ASP A 76 4.43 -1.84 6.12
C ASP A 76 5.15 -2.50 7.30
N SER A 77 6.21 -1.87 7.82
CA SER A 77 7.04 -2.44 8.88
C SER A 77 6.70 -1.95 10.31
N GLY A 78 5.63 -1.14 10.50
CA GLY A 78 5.35 -0.82 11.90
C GLY A 78 4.62 0.46 12.24
N TYR A 79 5.20 1.22 13.20
CA TYR A 79 4.56 2.33 13.88
C TYR A 79 5.47 3.54 13.94
N LYS A 80 4.91 4.74 13.76
CA LYS A 80 5.59 6.01 14.03
C LYS A 80 5.14 6.60 15.37
N TYR A 81 6.05 7.30 16.03
CA TYR A 81 5.78 8.10 17.22
C TYR A 81 5.49 9.53 16.79
N THR A 82 4.34 10.05 17.13
CA THR A 82 3.88 11.37 16.71
C THR A 82 3.13 12.09 17.83
N PHE A 83 3.09 13.41 17.75
CA PHE A 83 2.33 14.23 18.66
C PHE A 83 0.86 14.29 18.23
N ASP A 84 -0.02 13.89 19.13
CA ASP A 84 -1.46 14.03 19.00
C ASP A 84 -1.88 15.38 19.60
N ARG A 85 -2.07 16.37 18.75
CA ARG A 85 -2.44 17.73 19.17
C ARG A 85 -3.82 17.85 19.83
N PHE A 86 -4.71 16.89 19.58
CA PHE A 86 -6.06 16.92 20.15
C PHE A 86 -6.09 16.48 21.60
N ASN A 87 -5.23 15.50 21.95
CA ASN A 87 -5.11 14.99 23.32
C ASN A 87 -3.84 15.48 24.02
N ASN A 88 -3.08 16.38 23.40
CA ASN A 88 -1.83 16.95 23.94
C ASN A 88 -0.86 15.86 24.45
N THR A 89 -0.69 14.79 23.70
CA THR A 89 0.14 13.66 24.08
C THR A 89 0.84 13.04 22.90
N PHE A 90 1.97 12.40 23.14
CA PHE A 90 2.66 11.61 22.13
C PHE A 90 2.15 10.18 22.15
N ARG A 91 1.95 9.60 20.96
CA ARG A 91 1.53 8.22 20.82
C ARG A 91 2.14 7.52 19.62
N TYR A 92 2.17 6.21 19.67
CA TYR A 92 2.49 5.39 18.50
C TYR A 92 1.23 5.15 17.68
N ILE A 93 1.30 5.48 16.39
CA ILE A 93 0.24 5.21 15.41
C ILE A 93 0.78 4.32 14.29
N PRO A 94 -0.07 3.43 13.72
CA PRO A 94 0.36 2.53 12.64
C PRO A 94 0.65 3.31 11.35
N LEU A 95 1.56 2.80 10.53
CA LEU A 95 2.00 3.42 9.28
C LEU A 95 1.05 3.18 8.10
N ASN A 96 0.03 2.31 8.24
CA ASN A 96 -0.89 2.01 7.13
C ASN A 96 -1.61 3.24 6.56
N GLY A 97 -1.97 4.19 7.42
CA GLY A 97 -2.53 5.48 7.00
C GLY A 97 -1.53 6.35 6.23
N ASP A 98 -0.26 6.34 6.67
CA ASP A 98 0.82 7.07 6.00
C ASP A 98 1.12 6.47 4.62
N VAL A 99 1.17 5.14 4.51
CA VAL A 99 1.38 4.44 3.23
C VAL A 99 0.25 4.76 2.24
N ALA A 100 -1.01 4.75 2.67
CA ALA A 100 -2.13 5.20 1.85
C ALA A 100 -1.98 6.68 1.44
N GLY A 101 -1.58 7.53 2.37
CA GLY A 101 -1.30 8.96 2.13
C GLY A 101 -0.15 9.19 1.14
N LEU A 102 0.91 8.38 1.19
CA LEU A 102 2.01 8.42 0.22
C LEU A 102 1.53 8.07 -1.20
N MET A 103 0.73 7.04 -1.33
CA MET A 103 0.14 6.67 -2.62
C MET A 103 -0.79 7.76 -3.15
N ALA A 104 -1.63 8.36 -2.31
CA ALA A 104 -2.50 9.47 -2.68
C ALA A 104 -1.69 10.71 -3.09
N ARG A 105 -0.69 11.11 -2.30
CA ARG A 105 0.21 12.23 -2.60
C ARG A 105 0.96 12.02 -3.92
N THR A 106 1.42 10.80 -4.18
CA THR A 106 2.08 10.46 -5.45
C THR A 106 1.12 10.61 -6.64
N SER A 107 -0.16 10.24 -6.48
CA SER A 107 -1.17 10.45 -7.52
C SER A 107 -1.43 11.92 -7.83
N ILE A 108 -1.37 12.79 -6.82
CA ILE A 108 -1.65 14.23 -6.96
C ILE A 108 -0.44 14.95 -7.57
N ASN A 109 0.75 14.66 -7.07
CA ASN A 109 1.96 15.40 -7.45
C ASN A 109 2.67 14.84 -8.70
N SER A 110 2.33 13.63 -9.09
CA SER A 110 2.91 12.91 -10.24
C SER A 110 1.79 12.10 -10.92
N PHE A 111 2.00 10.81 -11.09
CA PHE A 111 0.97 9.90 -11.65
C PHE A 111 0.75 8.71 -10.72
N PRO A 112 -0.44 8.07 -10.77
CA PRO A 112 -0.76 6.91 -9.93
C PRO A 112 0.21 5.73 -10.07
N TRP A 113 0.85 5.58 -11.21
CA TRP A 113 1.79 4.50 -11.53
C TRP A 113 3.25 4.79 -11.18
N PHE A 114 3.54 5.91 -10.51
CA PHE A 114 4.85 6.11 -9.92
C PHE A 114 4.95 5.41 -8.58
N SER A 115 6.15 4.90 -8.26
CA SER A 115 6.40 4.29 -6.95
C SER A 115 6.24 5.31 -5.84
N PRO A 116 5.47 5.00 -4.77
CA PRO A 116 5.33 5.87 -3.60
C PRO A 116 6.53 5.81 -2.66
N ALA A 117 7.54 4.97 -2.96
CA ALA A 117 8.70 4.74 -2.12
C ALA A 117 9.89 5.64 -2.49
N GLY A 118 10.91 5.64 -1.64
CA GLY A 118 12.18 6.34 -1.84
C GLY A 118 12.26 7.70 -1.15
N ALA A 119 13.45 8.30 -1.18
CA ALA A 119 13.77 9.53 -0.44
C ALA A 119 12.94 10.76 -0.89
N THR A 120 12.49 10.77 -2.15
CA THR A 120 11.76 11.92 -2.71
C THR A 120 10.25 11.82 -2.46
N ARG A 121 9.64 10.69 -2.81
CA ARG A 121 8.19 10.49 -2.74
C ARG A 121 7.74 9.78 -1.47
N GLY A 122 8.61 8.93 -0.91
CA GLY A 122 8.30 8.08 0.24
C GLY A 122 8.46 8.76 1.60
N THR A 123 8.75 10.05 1.69
CA THR A 123 8.94 10.76 2.95
C THR A 123 7.65 10.81 3.76
N ILE A 124 7.73 10.33 5.01
CA ILE A 124 6.64 10.34 5.98
C ILE A 124 6.79 11.57 6.88
N ASN A 125 5.77 12.40 6.87
CA ASN A 125 5.73 13.61 7.67
C ASN A 125 5.15 13.33 9.08
N ASN A 126 5.34 14.30 10.00
CA ASN A 126 4.80 14.26 11.35
C ASN A 126 5.20 12.98 12.11
N ALA A 127 6.45 12.56 11.99
CA ALA A 127 7.02 11.44 12.71
C ALA A 127 8.26 11.89 13.45
N VAL A 128 8.27 11.74 14.77
CA VAL A 128 9.42 12.07 15.63
C VAL A 128 10.44 10.93 15.58
N LYS A 129 9.95 9.69 15.66
CA LYS A 129 10.76 8.47 15.56
C LYS A 129 9.91 7.29 15.10
N LEU A 130 10.57 6.23 14.69
CA LEU A 130 9.93 4.93 14.44
C LEU A 130 9.98 4.06 15.71
N ALA A 131 8.97 3.19 15.86
CA ALA A 131 9.01 2.14 16.89
C ALA A 131 10.01 1.04 16.52
N TYR A 132 10.23 0.85 15.22
CA TYR A 132 11.18 -0.11 14.66
C TYR A 132 11.88 0.52 13.45
N ASN A 133 13.20 0.60 13.51
CA ASN A 133 14.05 1.07 12.41
C ASN A 133 14.97 -0.06 11.96
N PRO A 134 14.63 -0.79 10.88
CA PRO A 134 15.38 -1.97 10.48
C PRO A 134 16.77 -1.65 9.95
N SER A 135 17.78 -2.40 10.41
CA SER A 135 19.11 -2.46 9.81
C SER A 135 19.06 -3.03 8.40
N GLN A 136 20.18 -2.95 7.66
CA GLN A 136 20.24 -3.52 6.32
C GLN A 136 19.93 -5.03 6.34
N GLY A 137 20.57 -5.80 7.21
CA GLY A 137 20.31 -7.25 7.30
C GLY A 137 18.86 -7.60 7.66
N GLN A 138 18.21 -6.77 8.48
CA GLN A 138 16.80 -6.96 8.80
C GLN A 138 15.89 -6.60 7.61
N ARG A 139 16.23 -5.57 6.83
CA ARG A 139 15.51 -5.25 5.57
C ARG A 139 15.62 -6.38 4.55
N ASP A 140 16.78 -7.01 4.46
CA ASP A 140 17.02 -8.14 3.57
C ASP A 140 16.20 -9.39 3.97
N GLN A 141 15.77 -9.49 5.24
CA GLN A 141 14.82 -10.51 5.70
C GLN A 141 13.35 -10.11 5.45
N LEU A 142 12.99 -8.83 5.62
CA LEU A 142 11.62 -8.34 5.49
C LEU A 142 11.17 -8.27 4.01
N TYR A 143 12.01 -7.74 3.13
CA TYR A 143 11.62 -7.43 1.76
C TYR A 143 11.24 -8.66 0.92
N PRO A 144 11.93 -9.81 1.00
CA PRO A 144 11.48 -11.04 0.36
C PRO A 144 10.12 -11.55 0.87
N LYS A 145 9.78 -11.21 2.11
CA LYS A 145 8.48 -11.54 2.76
C LYS A 145 7.37 -10.54 2.43
N ARG A 146 7.54 -9.70 1.41
CA ARG A 146 6.55 -8.72 0.92
C ARG A 146 6.30 -7.54 1.87
N ILE A 147 7.17 -7.34 2.84
CA ILE A 147 7.06 -6.28 3.83
C ILE A 147 7.88 -5.10 3.35
N ASN A 148 7.26 -3.93 3.26
CA ASN A 148 7.92 -2.71 2.83
C ASN A 148 8.52 -2.01 4.05
N PRO A 149 9.85 -1.98 4.19
CA PRO A 149 10.49 -1.33 5.32
C PRO A 149 10.22 0.18 5.30
N VAL A 150 9.93 0.73 6.47
CA VAL A 150 9.99 2.16 6.71
C VAL A 150 11.25 2.44 7.52
N ILE A 151 12.11 3.31 7.04
CA ILE A 151 13.43 3.56 7.62
C ILE A 151 13.62 5.03 7.97
N PHE A 152 14.43 5.28 8.98
CA PHE A 152 15.00 6.59 9.23
C PHE A 152 16.41 6.64 8.63
N SER A 153 16.65 7.63 7.78
CA SER A 153 17.96 7.91 7.20
C SER A 153 18.41 9.31 7.59
N PRO A 154 19.64 9.49 8.15
CA PRO A 154 20.17 10.81 8.42
C PRO A 154 20.15 11.69 7.16
N GLY A 155 19.63 12.89 7.27
CA GLY A 155 19.51 13.84 6.15
C GLY A 155 18.28 13.67 5.26
N ALA A 156 17.70 12.47 5.14
CA ALA A 156 16.48 12.21 4.35
C ALA A 156 15.23 12.03 5.21
N GLY A 157 15.37 11.85 6.53
CA GLY A 157 14.25 11.64 7.44
C GLY A 157 13.66 10.23 7.38
N ILE A 158 12.39 10.12 7.75
CA ILE A 158 11.65 8.85 7.75
C ILE A 158 11.01 8.65 6.37
N SER A 159 11.25 7.49 5.76
CA SER A 159 10.73 7.19 4.43
C SER A 159 10.36 5.72 4.23
N LEU A 160 9.36 5.49 3.38
CA LEU A 160 9.02 4.16 2.87
C LEU A 160 10.11 3.70 1.91
N PHE A 161 10.72 2.55 2.19
CA PHE A 161 11.85 2.00 1.43
C PHE A 161 11.51 0.64 0.79
N GLY A 162 10.31 0.51 0.28
CA GLY A 162 9.85 -0.71 -0.41
C GLY A 162 8.61 -0.42 -1.23
N ASP A 163 8.42 -1.20 -2.30
CA ASP A 163 7.38 -1.03 -3.31
C ASP A 163 6.73 -2.37 -3.68
N LYS A 164 6.55 -3.25 -2.69
CA LYS A 164 5.92 -4.57 -2.90
C LYS A 164 4.47 -4.60 -2.48
N THR A 165 3.66 -5.31 -3.26
CA THR A 165 2.33 -5.74 -2.84
C THR A 165 2.39 -6.97 -1.94
N ALA A 166 1.26 -7.37 -1.38
CA ALA A 166 1.15 -8.58 -0.55
C ALA A 166 1.17 -9.89 -1.36
N GLN A 167 1.54 -9.85 -2.64
CA GLN A 167 1.58 -11.04 -3.50
C GLN A 167 2.82 -11.91 -3.24
N LYS A 168 2.60 -13.21 -2.99
CA LYS A 168 3.69 -14.18 -2.76
C LYS A 168 4.38 -14.62 -4.04
N VAL A 169 3.60 -14.83 -5.09
CA VAL A 169 4.10 -15.31 -6.38
C VAL A 169 4.70 -14.16 -7.16
N PRO A 170 5.94 -14.26 -7.63
CA PRO A 170 6.55 -13.21 -8.46
C PRO A 170 5.75 -12.97 -9.75
N SER A 171 5.38 -11.72 -9.98
CA SER A 171 4.76 -11.25 -11.23
C SER A 171 4.91 -9.73 -11.32
N ALA A 172 4.49 -9.14 -12.43
CA ALA A 172 4.46 -7.67 -12.56
C ALA A 172 3.59 -7.02 -11.47
N PHE A 173 2.57 -7.73 -10.96
CA PHE A 173 1.67 -7.25 -9.90
C PHE A 173 2.23 -7.39 -8.48
N ASP A 174 3.46 -7.87 -8.31
CA ASP A 174 4.13 -7.85 -7.02
C ASP A 174 4.64 -6.43 -6.64
N ARG A 175 4.47 -5.45 -7.55
CA ARG A 175 4.82 -4.04 -7.37
C ARG A 175 3.60 -3.16 -7.19
N ILE A 176 3.68 -2.23 -6.23
CA ILE A 176 2.61 -1.27 -5.91
C ILE A 176 2.31 -0.39 -7.12
N ASN A 177 3.34 0.13 -7.78
CA ASN A 177 3.19 1.02 -8.93
C ASN A 177 2.45 0.35 -10.08
N VAL A 178 2.76 -0.90 -10.40
CA VAL A 178 2.10 -1.65 -11.48
C VAL A 178 0.63 -1.94 -11.11
N ARG A 179 0.35 -2.38 -9.89
CA ARG A 179 -1.04 -2.61 -9.46
C ARG A 179 -1.86 -1.31 -9.53
N ARG A 180 -1.29 -0.19 -9.13
CA ARG A 180 -1.95 1.12 -9.21
C ARG A 180 -2.16 1.60 -10.63
N LEU A 181 -1.22 1.34 -11.54
CA LEU A 181 -1.40 1.59 -12.98
C LEU A 181 -2.67 0.89 -13.48
N PHE A 182 -2.78 -0.41 -13.22
CA PHE A 182 -3.94 -1.19 -13.68
C PHE A 182 -5.25 -0.72 -13.05
N LEU A 183 -5.29 -0.43 -11.75
CA LEU A 183 -6.49 0.12 -11.11
C LEU A 183 -6.95 1.43 -11.75
N THR A 184 -6.00 2.27 -12.15
CA THR A 184 -6.31 3.54 -12.82
C THR A 184 -6.83 3.30 -14.24
N ILE A 185 -6.18 2.44 -15.00
CA ILE A 185 -6.59 2.09 -16.36
C ILE A 185 -7.98 1.43 -16.35
N GLU A 186 -8.19 0.44 -15.49
CA GLU A 186 -9.48 -0.27 -15.32
C GLU A 186 -10.61 0.72 -15.01
N SER A 187 -10.39 1.65 -14.08
CA SER A 187 -11.40 2.67 -13.72
C SER A 187 -11.75 3.62 -14.88
N VAL A 188 -10.79 3.98 -15.72
CA VAL A 188 -11.04 4.85 -16.89
C VAL A 188 -11.76 4.09 -17.99
N ILE A 189 -11.31 2.87 -18.28
CA ILE A 189 -11.93 2.02 -19.33
C ILE A 189 -13.36 1.64 -18.91
N GLU A 190 -13.59 1.30 -17.64
CA GLU A 190 -14.95 1.01 -17.12
C GLU A 190 -15.89 2.20 -17.37
N ARG A 191 -15.45 3.41 -17.09
CA ARG A 191 -16.26 4.60 -17.35
C ARG A 191 -16.53 4.83 -18.84
N ALA A 192 -15.51 4.62 -19.68
CA ALA A 192 -15.63 4.72 -21.12
C ALA A 192 -16.58 3.66 -21.71
N SER A 193 -16.55 2.43 -21.16
CA SER A 193 -17.41 1.34 -21.65
C SER A 193 -18.89 1.52 -21.31
N ARG A 194 -19.23 2.38 -20.32
CA ARG A 194 -20.65 2.60 -19.94
C ARG A 194 -21.50 3.16 -21.08
N SER A 195 -20.92 3.94 -21.98
CA SER A 195 -21.61 4.47 -23.15
C SER A 195 -21.88 3.42 -24.24
N GLN A 196 -21.23 2.27 -24.13
CA GLN A 196 -21.37 1.16 -25.08
C GLN A 196 -22.31 0.04 -24.53
N LEU A 197 -22.83 0.21 -23.32
CA LEU A 197 -23.77 -0.76 -22.74
C LEU A 197 -25.08 -0.74 -23.54
N PHE A 198 -25.54 -1.93 -23.90
CA PHE A 198 -26.76 -2.16 -24.69
C PHE A 198 -26.69 -1.75 -26.18
N GLU A 199 -25.51 -1.31 -26.67
CA GLU A 199 -25.30 -1.08 -28.11
C GLU A 199 -25.05 -2.40 -28.86
N PHE A 200 -25.29 -2.39 -30.18
CA PHE A 200 -25.01 -3.54 -31.02
C PHE A 200 -23.50 -3.84 -31.07
N ASN A 201 -23.15 -5.12 -31.11
CA ASN A 201 -21.76 -5.56 -31.24
C ASN A 201 -21.33 -5.56 -32.71
N ASP A 202 -21.27 -4.38 -33.32
CA ASP A 202 -20.87 -4.14 -34.68
C ASP A 202 -19.50 -3.42 -34.77
N ASP A 203 -18.99 -3.26 -35.98
CA ASP A 203 -17.69 -2.63 -36.22
C ASP A 203 -17.69 -1.13 -35.86
N LEU A 204 -18.84 -0.47 -35.95
CA LEU A 204 -18.98 0.93 -35.58
C LEU A 204 -18.80 1.12 -34.07
N THR A 205 -19.50 0.32 -33.27
CA THR A 205 -19.42 0.35 -31.81
C THR A 205 -18.01 0.02 -31.33
N ARG A 206 -17.37 -1.00 -31.93
CA ARG A 206 -15.98 -1.37 -31.60
C ARG A 206 -15.00 -0.24 -31.94
N THR A 207 -15.15 0.36 -33.12
CA THR A 207 -14.29 1.49 -33.55
C THR A 207 -14.46 2.70 -32.63
N ASN A 208 -15.69 3.03 -32.24
CA ASN A 208 -15.97 4.10 -31.30
C ASN A 208 -15.30 3.86 -29.94
N PHE A 209 -15.36 2.64 -29.43
CA PHE A 209 -14.69 2.29 -28.17
C PHE A 209 -13.16 2.41 -28.28
N VAL A 210 -12.57 1.87 -29.34
CA VAL A 210 -11.12 1.98 -29.58
C VAL A 210 -10.68 3.44 -29.68
N ASN A 211 -11.42 4.28 -30.38
CA ASN A 211 -11.14 5.71 -30.53
C ASN A 211 -11.17 6.48 -29.20
N ILE A 212 -11.90 5.98 -28.19
CA ILE A 212 -11.92 6.56 -26.83
C ILE A 212 -10.73 6.05 -26.01
N VAL A 213 -10.44 4.76 -26.07
CA VAL A 213 -9.48 4.09 -25.18
C VAL A 213 -8.04 4.25 -25.66
N GLU A 214 -7.78 4.15 -26.95
CA GLU A 214 -6.42 4.17 -27.51
C GLU A 214 -5.66 5.48 -27.22
N PRO A 215 -6.24 6.69 -27.41
CA PRO A 215 -5.55 7.93 -27.05
C PRO A 215 -5.16 8.01 -25.58
N TYR A 216 -6.04 7.51 -24.67
CA TYR A 216 -5.74 7.45 -23.24
C TYR A 216 -4.56 6.51 -22.94
N LEU A 217 -4.53 5.32 -23.53
CA LEU A 217 -3.43 4.37 -23.32
C LEU A 217 -2.10 4.91 -23.87
N ARG A 218 -2.13 5.61 -25.01
CA ARG A 218 -0.95 6.29 -25.58
C ARG A 218 -0.46 7.43 -24.65
N ASP A 219 -1.37 8.19 -24.06
CA ASP A 219 -1.03 9.23 -23.11
C ASP A 219 -0.38 8.64 -21.82
N VAL A 220 -0.92 7.54 -21.29
CA VAL A 220 -0.31 6.80 -20.18
C VAL A 220 1.08 6.29 -20.54
N GLN A 221 1.27 5.76 -21.74
CA GLN A 221 2.57 5.28 -22.23
C GLN A 221 3.60 6.42 -22.34
N ALA A 222 3.17 7.60 -22.75
CA ALA A 222 4.06 8.77 -22.88
C ALA A 222 4.47 9.40 -21.55
N LYS A 223 3.67 9.20 -20.51
CA LYS A 223 3.88 9.76 -19.16
C LYS A 223 4.66 8.80 -18.24
N ARG A 224 5.91 8.52 -18.60
CA ARG A 224 6.84 7.72 -17.78
C ARG A 224 7.45 8.52 -16.64
#